data_9d2359a05523c133f34f69293eff333e
#
_entry.id   9d2359a05523c133f34f69293eff333e
#
_cell.length_a   1.000
_cell.length_b   1.000
_cell.length_c   1.000
_cell.angle_alpha   90.00
_cell.angle_beta   90.00
_cell.angle_gamma   90.00
#
_symmetry.space_group_name_H-M   'P 1'
#
loop_
_entity.id
_entity.type
_entity.pdbx_description
1 polymer ?
#
loop_
_entity_poly.entity_id
_entity_poly.type
_entity_poly.pdbx_seq_one_letter_code
_entity_poly.pdbx_strand_id
1 'polypeptide(L)' 'MTASVYIVQHVRAEKSGDEDVRLVGIYSSKEAAKNAVLRAGMQPDFRRFPQGFKIAKYALDKDQWPAALLAARDGPFR' A
#
# COMPACT_ATOMS: atom_id res chain seq x y z
N MET A 1 4.54 23.33 1.33
CA MET A 1 5.18 22.05 0.96
C MET A 1 4.28 20.90 1.38
N THR A 2 4.02 19.98 0.49
CA THR A 2 3.12 18.88 0.77
C THR A 2 3.91 17.70 1.35
N ALA A 3 3.50 17.26 2.54
CA ALA A 3 4.09 16.06 3.12
C ALA A 3 3.53 14.82 2.42
N SER A 4 4.34 13.80 2.35
CA SER A 4 3.94 12.54 1.72
C SER A 4 4.23 11.39 2.64
N VAL A 5 3.51 10.30 2.44
CA VAL A 5 3.79 9.04 3.11
C VAL A 5 3.99 7.95 2.08
N TYR A 6 4.66 6.89 2.49
CA TYR A 6 4.95 5.74 1.64
C TYR A 6 4.33 4.52 2.30
N ILE A 7 3.38 3.93 1.62
CA ILE A 7 2.65 2.77 2.13
C ILE A 7 3.26 1.53 1.50
N VAL A 8 3.66 0.59 2.35
CA VAL A 8 4.22 -0.68 1.89
C VAL A 8 3.17 -1.77 2.11
N GLN A 9 2.87 -2.48 1.04
CA GLN A 9 1.94 -3.60 1.07
C GLN A 9 2.62 -4.82 0.51
N HIS A 10 2.13 -5.99 0.92
CA HIS A 10 2.55 -7.25 0.36
C HIS A 10 1.33 -7.93 -0.25
N VAL A 11 1.43 -8.23 -1.54
CA VAL A 11 0.36 -8.87 -2.30
C VAL A 11 0.78 -10.27 -2.66
N ARG A 12 -0.06 -11.23 -2.31
CA ARG A 12 0.19 -12.63 -2.61
C ARG A 12 -1.01 -13.20 -3.38
N ALA A 13 -0.73 -13.76 -4.56
CA ALA A 13 -1.77 -14.40 -5.35
C ALA A 13 -2.13 -15.74 -4.73
N GLU A 14 -3.42 -15.99 -4.60
CA GLU A 14 -3.93 -17.26 -4.11
C GLU A 14 -4.25 -18.18 -5.29
N LYS A 15 -4.31 -19.48 -5.00
CA LYS A 15 -4.65 -20.47 -6.03
C LYS A 15 -6.05 -20.27 -6.59
N SER A 16 -6.92 -19.68 -5.79
CA SER A 16 -8.29 -19.41 -6.22
C SER A 16 -8.40 -18.25 -7.20
N GLY A 17 -7.30 -17.52 -7.43
CA GLY A 17 -7.32 -16.32 -8.26
C GLY A 17 -7.48 -15.04 -7.47
N ASP A 18 -7.79 -15.14 -6.20
CA ASP A 18 -7.87 -13.99 -5.33
C ASP A 18 -6.48 -13.52 -4.92
N GLU A 19 -6.41 -12.30 -4.40
CA GLU A 19 -5.16 -11.77 -3.86
C GLU A 19 -5.31 -11.51 -2.37
N ASP A 20 -4.28 -11.86 -1.63
CA ASP A 20 -4.17 -11.54 -0.20
C ASP A 20 -3.26 -10.32 -0.07
N VAL A 21 -3.83 -9.18 0.31
CA VAL A 21 -3.10 -7.93 0.44
C VAL A 21 -2.92 -7.62 1.92
N ARG A 22 -1.66 -7.48 2.34
CA ARG A 22 -1.34 -7.16 3.72
C ARG A 22 -0.60 -5.84 3.79
N LEU A 23 -1.00 -5.00 4.75
CA LEU A 23 -0.29 -3.77 5.01
C LEU A 23 0.96 -4.09 5.83
N VAL A 24 2.12 -3.73 5.30
CA VAL A 24 3.38 -3.89 6.01
C VAL A 24 3.61 -2.69 6.93
N GLY A 25 3.39 -1.48 6.41
CA GLY A 25 3.56 -0.29 7.22
C GLY A 25 3.41 0.98 6.41
N ILE A 26 3.49 2.09 7.12
CA ILE A 26 3.40 3.44 6.54
C ILE A 26 4.62 4.21 7.01
N TYR A 27 5.34 4.80 6.08
CA TYR A 27 6.65 5.39 6.35
C TYR A 27 6.72 6.82 5.83
N SER A 28 7.58 7.63 6.45
CA SER A 28 7.70 9.04 6.12
C SER A 28 8.63 9.29 4.94
N SER A 29 9.40 8.29 4.51
CA SER A 29 10.32 8.46 3.40
C SER A 29 10.38 7.18 2.58
N LYS A 30 10.79 7.34 1.32
CA LYS A 30 10.98 6.20 0.43
C LYS A 30 12.07 5.27 0.94
N GLU A 31 13.12 5.84 1.52
CA GLU A 31 14.22 5.05 2.06
C GLU A 31 13.76 4.20 3.23
N ALA A 32 12.97 4.78 4.13
CA ALA A 32 12.43 4.03 5.25
C ALA A 32 11.52 2.89 4.77
N ALA A 33 10.73 3.15 3.72
CA ALA A 33 9.87 2.13 3.13
C ALA A 33 10.71 1.00 2.52
N LYS A 34 11.78 1.33 1.81
CA LYS A 34 12.65 0.31 1.23
C LYS A 34 13.31 -0.53 2.31
N ASN A 35 13.75 0.09 3.40
CA ASN A 35 14.34 -0.64 4.50
C ASN A 35 13.32 -1.57 5.16
N ALA A 36 12.07 -1.14 5.23
CA ALA A 36 11.01 -1.98 5.76
C ALA A 36 10.77 -3.22 4.89
N VAL A 37 10.87 -3.06 3.57
CA VAL A 37 10.76 -4.21 2.65
C VAL A 37 11.87 -5.21 2.91
N LEU A 38 13.10 -4.72 3.14
CA LEU A 38 14.22 -5.62 3.43
C LEU A 38 13.97 -6.39 4.73
N ARG A 39 13.50 -5.70 5.78
CA ARG A 39 13.21 -6.36 7.04
C ARG A 39 12.09 -7.37 6.90
N ALA A 40 11.01 -6.97 6.25
CA ALA A 40 9.84 -7.83 6.09
C ALA A 40 10.17 -9.06 5.24
N GLY A 41 11.02 -8.89 4.24
CA GLY A 41 11.41 -10.00 3.38
C GLY A 41 12.13 -11.13 4.10
N MET A 42 12.65 -10.86 5.29
CA MET A 42 13.29 -11.89 6.11
C MET A 42 12.29 -12.68 6.94
N GLN A 43 11.05 -12.21 7.04
CA GLN A 43 10.04 -12.89 7.83
C GLN A 43 9.50 -14.10 7.08
N PRO A 44 9.23 -15.21 7.79
CA PRO A 44 8.74 -16.42 7.12
C PRO A 44 7.49 -16.20 6.29
N ASP A 45 6.60 -15.32 6.74
CA ASP A 45 5.34 -15.08 6.04
C ASP A 45 5.54 -14.45 4.66
N PHE A 46 6.62 -13.69 4.48
CA PHE A 46 6.86 -12.96 3.24
C PHE A 46 7.99 -13.56 2.40
N ARG A 47 8.84 -14.37 3.03
CA ARG A 47 10.05 -14.86 2.36
C ARG A 47 9.77 -15.69 1.12
N ARG A 48 8.62 -16.34 1.07
CA ARG A 48 8.23 -17.15 -0.08
C ARG A 48 7.79 -16.32 -1.27
N PHE A 49 7.47 -15.05 -1.05
CA PHE A 49 6.89 -14.18 -2.08
C PHE A 49 7.64 -12.87 -2.14
N PRO A 50 8.96 -12.90 -2.45
CA PRO A 50 9.78 -11.69 -2.36
C PRO A 50 9.38 -10.61 -3.36
N GLN A 51 8.64 -10.96 -4.40
CA GLN A 51 8.23 -10.00 -5.42
C GLN A 51 6.86 -9.40 -5.14
N GLY A 52 6.25 -9.75 -4.03
CA GLY A 52 4.92 -9.25 -3.70
C GLY A 52 4.89 -7.87 -3.07
N PHE A 53 6.03 -7.29 -2.72
CA PHE A 53 6.07 -6.00 -2.06
C PHE A 53 5.77 -4.87 -3.03
N LYS A 54 4.93 -3.93 -2.58
CA LYS A 54 4.60 -2.73 -3.34
C LYS A 54 4.74 -1.51 -2.45
N ILE A 55 5.34 -0.46 -2.99
CA ILE A 55 5.49 0.82 -2.31
C ILE A 55 4.68 1.84 -3.08
N ALA A 56 3.75 2.51 -2.41
CA ALA A 56 2.93 3.54 -3.01
C ALA A 56 3.11 4.85 -2.25
N LYS A 57 3.29 5.94 -2.99
CA LYS A 57 3.44 7.27 -2.40
C LYS A 57 2.10 7.97 -2.40
N TYR A 58 1.71 8.52 -1.26
CA TYR A 58 0.49 9.30 -1.13
C TYR A 58 0.78 10.63 -0.49
N ALA A 59 0.20 11.69 -1.04
CA ALA A 59 0.28 13.01 -0.46
C ALA A 59 -0.68 13.08 0.73
N LEU A 60 -0.22 13.65 1.83
CA LEU A 60 -1.06 13.89 2.99
C LEU A 60 -2.03 15.02 2.72
N ASP A 61 -3.18 14.94 3.35
CA ASP A 61 -4.21 15.98 3.29
C ASP A 61 -4.68 16.28 1.87
N LYS A 62 -4.61 15.26 1.03
CA LYS A 62 -5.08 15.35 -0.35
C LYS A 62 -5.99 14.17 -0.64
N ASP A 63 -7.13 14.45 -1.27
CA ASP A 63 -8.06 13.41 -1.65
C ASP A 63 -7.43 12.51 -2.71
N GLN A 64 -7.56 11.20 -2.51
CA GLN A 64 -7.01 10.21 -3.43
C GLN A 64 -8.13 9.43 -4.11
N TRP A 65 -9.32 10.02 -4.17
CA TRP A 65 -10.49 9.31 -4.68
C TRP A 65 -10.43 9.21 -6.19
N PRO A 66 -10.76 8.04 -6.75
CA PRO A 66 -10.88 7.93 -8.20
C PRO A 66 -12.06 8.76 -8.71
N ALA A 67 -11.98 9.17 -9.98
CA ALA A 67 -13.00 10.01 -10.57
C ALA A 67 -14.40 9.40 -10.48
N ALA A 68 -14.50 8.07 -10.65
CA ALA A 68 -15.78 7.40 -10.56
C ALA A 68 -16.39 7.53 -9.16
N LEU A 69 -15.55 7.46 -8.13
CA LEU A 69 -16.02 7.62 -6.76
C LEU A 69 -16.43 9.06 -6.49
N LEU A 70 -15.70 10.02 -7.02
CA LEU A 70 -16.06 11.42 -6.89
C LEU A 70 -17.40 11.71 -7.54
N ALA A 71 -17.67 11.11 -8.69
CA ALA A 71 -18.95 11.29 -9.37
C ALA A 71 -20.11 10.72 -8.57
N ALA A 72 -19.86 9.69 -7.76
CA ALA A 72 -20.89 9.03 -6.95
C ALA A 72 -21.01 9.62 -5.56
N ARG A 73 -20.25 10.64 -5.22
CA ARG A 73 -20.20 11.17 -3.84
C ARG A 73 -21.47 11.83 -3.37
N ASP A 74 -22.38 12.08 -4.26
CA ASP A 74 -23.68 12.63 -3.87
C ASP A 74 -24.56 11.60 -3.17
N GLY A 75 -24.03 10.42 -3.00
CA GLY A 75 -24.72 9.37 -2.28
C GLY A 75 -24.62 9.53 -0.76
N PRO A 76 -24.46 8.40 -0.06
CA PRO A 76 -24.60 8.37 1.40
C PRO A 76 -23.47 9.02 2.20
N PHE A 77 -22.44 9.50 1.58
CA PHE A 77 -21.28 10.03 2.31
C PHE A 77 -21.38 11.50 2.65
N ARG A 78 -22.52 12.09 2.41
CA ARG A 78 -22.71 13.50 2.77
C ARG A 78 -23.21 13.64 4.17
#